data_215daf18336eaa933b92366cce5abfac
#
_entry.id   215daf18336eaa933b92366cce5abfac
#
_cell.length_a   1.000
_cell.length_b   1.000
_cell.length_c   1.000
_cell.angle_alpha   90.00
_cell.angle_beta   90.00
_cell.angle_gamma   90.00
#
_symmetry.space_group_name_H-M   'P 1'
#
loop_
_entity.id
_entity.type
_entity.pdbx_description
1 polymer ?
#
loop_
_entity_poly.entity_id
_entity_poly.type
_entity_poly.pdbx_seq_one_letter_code
_entity_poly.pdbx_strand_id
1 'polypeptide(L)'
;MTRPAAFGISFDSDRDQTSAAAAPYNSRDHLAVQDQRSRLPVHKHRKELLYLVEGHATTLVVGETGSGKTTQIPQYLHEAGWTGGGRMVACTQPRRVAAMTVAARVAEEVGTELGQQVGYSIRFEEVCTQGVTCIKYCTDGVLLREMMEDPLLSAYSVVMVDEAHERSLATDVLLGLLKKVQRQRPDLRVVISSATLQADKLAAFFDTTTVKGQGAGATGISKSPAIMSVEGRTHPVQQHYAESPVLDYVQAAVTTAVSIHEQDLPGDILIFLTGQEECEAAVTMLDEEARRFRRAQGNSLRLMPVALYAGLPAASQLQVFEMTPRGYRKVVAATNIAETSVTLEGVVYVVDSCFAKQQAYNPLTGLESLLVAPISKASAAQRAGRAGRVRPGFCFRLCTEQDFQALPDSSVPEMQRCELASTVLQLKAMGIDNIMKFEWLAPPPAETMVRALELLHALGALGDDARCQSCLWIPALLKLFLPLLGSWPVARRWSLLWPCSACTACGQEPMGSAKPTMKPNSGLLLEKAT
;
A
#
# COMPACT_ATOMS: atom_id res chain seq x y z
N MET A 1 27.15 -3.90 -40.15
CA MET A 1 26.59 -3.48 -38.86
C MET A 1 25.86 -4.68 -38.28
N THR A 2 26.52 -5.42 -37.44
CA THR A 2 26.06 -6.68 -36.83
C THR A 2 25.03 -6.33 -35.75
N ARG A 3 23.82 -6.89 -35.84
CA ARG A 3 22.80 -6.85 -34.79
C ARG A 3 23.40 -7.39 -33.49
N PRO A 4 23.18 -6.76 -32.32
CA PRO A 4 23.52 -7.40 -31.05
C PRO A 4 22.71 -8.68 -30.92
N ALA A 5 23.38 -9.76 -30.50
CA ALA A 5 22.76 -11.06 -30.30
C ALA A 5 21.55 -10.90 -29.36
N ALA A 6 20.38 -11.25 -29.87
CA ALA A 6 19.21 -11.44 -29.04
C ALA A 6 19.53 -12.47 -27.96
N PHE A 7 18.99 -12.30 -26.76
CA PHE A 7 18.98 -13.31 -25.72
C PHE A 7 18.88 -14.70 -26.37
N GLY A 8 19.92 -15.51 -26.22
CA GLY A 8 19.96 -16.88 -26.76
C GLY A 8 19.03 -17.77 -25.95
N ILE A 9 17.73 -17.58 -26.10
CA ILE A 9 16.71 -18.47 -25.56
C ILE A 9 16.36 -19.45 -26.70
N SER A 10 17.05 -20.56 -26.75
CA SER A 10 16.61 -21.72 -27.51
C SER A 10 15.49 -22.40 -26.72
N PHE A 11 14.26 -22.20 -27.14
CA PHE A 11 13.14 -22.98 -26.64
C PHE A 11 13.19 -24.35 -27.35
N ASP A 12 13.51 -25.40 -26.59
CA ASP A 12 13.24 -26.77 -27.05
C ASP A 12 11.72 -26.92 -27.17
N SER A 13 11.28 -27.02 -28.40
CA SER A 13 9.88 -27.21 -28.76
C SER A 13 9.54 -28.68 -28.65
N ASP A 14 9.24 -29.18 -27.46
CA ASP A 14 8.38 -30.36 -27.35
C ASP A 14 6.94 -29.93 -27.66
N ARG A 15 6.58 -30.14 -28.90
CA ARG A 15 5.21 -29.99 -29.40
C ARG A 15 4.34 -31.10 -28.86
N ASP A 16 3.75 -30.92 -27.70
CA ASP A 16 2.49 -31.58 -27.42
C ASP A 16 1.35 -30.73 -28.00
N GLN A 17 0.94 -31.15 -29.20
CA GLN A 17 -0.26 -30.70 -29.88
C GLN A 17 -1.49 -31.23 -29.12
N THR A 18 -1.90 -30.56 -28.07
CA THR A 18 -3.30 -30.58 -27.66
C THR A 18 -3.93 -29.27 -28.14
N SER A 19 -4.80 -29.39 -29.11
CA SER A 19 -5.69 -28.33 -29.60
C SER A 19 -6.56 -27.83 -28.46
N ALA A 20 -6.01 -26.93 -27.67
CA ALA A 20 -6.81 -26.12 -26.71
C ALA A 20 -7.53 -25.08 -27.57
N ALA A 21 -8.82 -25.33 -27.84
CA ALA A 21 -9.75 -24.29 -28.24
C ALA A 21 -9.51 -23.09 -27.33
N ALA A 22 -9.35 -21.91 -27.94
CA ALA A 22 -9.06 -20.66 -27.21
C ALA A 22 -10.09 -20.46 -26.11
N ALA A 23 -9.74 -20.89 -24.88
CA ALA A 23 -10.55 -20.62 -23.72
C ALA A 23 -10.65 -19.11 -23.56
N PRO A 24 -11.82 -18.55 -23.21
CA PRO A 24 -11.96 -17.12 -23.04
C PRO A 24 -10.93 -16.63 -22.01
N TYR A 25 -10.31 -15.51 -22.31
CA TYR A 25 -9.18 -14.91 -21.59
C TYR A 25 -9.43 -14.69 -20.09
N ASN A 26 -10.70 -14.63 -19.69
CA ASN A 26 -11.15 -14.63 -18.32
C ASN A 26 -12.24 -15.71 -18.12
N SER A 27 -11.84 -16.84 -17.57
CA SER A 27 -12.77 -17.95 -17.32
C SER A 27 -13.73 -17.72 -16.15
N ARG A 28 -13.70 -16.55 -15.51
CA ARG A 28 -14.45 -16.27 -14.28
C ARG A 28 -15.62 -15.31 -14.45
N ASP A 29 -15.63 -14.45 -15.47
CA ASP A 29 -16.66 -13.41 -15.64
C ASP A 29 -18.09 -13.96 -15.87
N HIS A 30 -18.23 -15.21 -16.26
CA HIS A 30 -19.52 -15.86 -16.43
C HIS A 30 -20.00 -16.59 -15.17
N LEU A 31 -19.19 -16.60 -14.09
CA LEU A 31 -19.60 -17.21 -12.83
C LEU A 31 -20.33 -16.20 -11.96
N ALA A 32 -21.35 -16.66 -11.25
CA ALA A 32 -21.98 -15.84 -10.22
C ALA A 32 -20.93 -15.39 -9.19
N VAL A 33 -21.07 -14.17 -8.66
CA VAL A 33 -20.13 -13.58 -7.69
C VAL A 33 -19.87 -14.53 -6.52
N GLN A 34 -20.89 -15.23 -6.04
CA GLN A 34 -20.76 -16.21 -4.96
C GLN A 34 -19.87 -17.40 -5.34
N ASP A 35 -19.94 -17.86 -6.57
CA ASP A 35 -19.10 -18.95 -7.06
C ASP A 35 -17.63 -18.48 -7.20
N GLN A 36 -17.41 -17.23 -7.61
CA GLN A 36 -16.08 -16.63 -7.63
C GLN A 36 -15.47 -16.57 -6.22
N ARG A 37 -16.24 -16.10 -5.22
CA ARG A 37 -15.84 -16.04 -3.81
C ARG A 37 -15.52 -17.44 -3.25
N SER A 38 -16.37 -18.43 -3.53
CA SER A 38 -16.19 -19.80 -3.01
C SER A 38 -14.93 -20.49 -3.53
N ARG A 39 -14.43 -20.10 -4.69
CA ARG A 39 -13.21 -20.65 -5.31
C ARG A 39 -11.91 -20.05 -4.78
N LEU A 40 -11.98 -18.95 -4.03
CA LEU A 40 -10.79 -18.33 -3.45
C LEU A 40 -10.17 -19.24 -2.37
N PRO A 41 -8.84 -19.34 -2.31
CA PRO A 41 -8.14 -20.18 -1.34
C PRO A 41 -8.57 -19.93 0.10
N VAL A 42 -8.73 -18.66 0.51
CA VAL A 42 -9.13 -18.28 1.87
C VAL A 42 -10.52 -18.80 2.25
N HIS A 43 -11.39 -19.09 1.28
CA HIS A 43 -12.76 -19.57 1.56
C HIS A 43 -12.78 -20.90 2.32
N LYS A 44 -11.84 -21.79 2.01
CA LYS A 44 -11.71 -23.08 2.69
C LYS A 44 -11.42 -22.93 4.19
N HIS A 45 -10.74 -21.86 4.55
CA HIS A 45 -10.29 -21.56 5.90
C HIS A 45 -11.21 -20.61 6.67
N ARG A 46 -12.40 -20.26 6.11
CA ARG A 46 -13.34 -19.29 6.72
C ARG A 46 -13.67 -19.63 8.18
N LYS A 47 -14.01 -20.89 8.46
CA LYS A 47 -14.40 -21.32 9.82
C LYS A 47 -13.24 -21.25 10.80
N GLU A 48 -12.07 -21.69 10.38
CA GLU A 48 -10.85 -21.64 11.16
C GLU A 48 -10.45 -20.19 11.47
N LEU A 49 -10.48 -19.30 10.45
CA LEU A 49 -10.21 -17.88 10.62
C LEU A 49 -11.12 -17.25 11.69
N LEU A 50 -12.43 -17.45 11.57
CA LEU A 50 -13.40 -16.89 12.52
C LEU A 50 -13.16 -17.41 13.95
N TYR A 51 -12.88 -18.70 14.09
CA TYR A 51 -12.53 -19.30 15.38
C TYR A 51 -11.26 -18.68 15.99
N LEU A 52 -10.22 -18.48 15.17
CA LEU A 52 -8.98 -17.88 15.64
C LEU A 52 -9.16 -16.40 16.02
N VAL A 53 -9.93 -15.62 15.25
CA VAL A 53 -10.22 -14.20 15.58
C VAL A 53 -11.07 -14.08 16.84
N GLU A 54 -11.96 -15.02 17.11
CA GLU A 54 -12.75 -15.03 18.33
C GLU A 54 -11.88 -15.35 19.56
N GLY A 55 -11.00 -16.35 19.44
CA GLY A 55 -10.18 -16.86 20.54
C GLY A 55 -8.92 -16.07 20.84
N HIS A 56 -8.42 -15.26 19.90
CA HIS A 56 -7.13 -14.57 20.04
C HIS A 56 -7.27 -13.05 19.83
N ALA A 57 -6.51 -12.28 20.61
CA ALA A 57 -6.47 -10.82 20.46
C ALA A 57 -5.85 -10.42 19.11
N THR A 58 -4.83 -11.16 18.66
CA THR A 58 -4.15 -10.93 17.38
C THR A 58 -4.12 -12.22 16.56
N THR A 59 -4.47 -12.13 15.28
CA THR A 59 -4.44 -13.23 14.33
C THR A 59 -3.60 -12.84 13.12
N LEU A 60 -2.55 -13.61 12.84
CA LEU A 60 -1.72 -13.43 11.65
C LEU A 60 -2.21 -14.38 10.55
N VAL A 61 -2.47 -13.82 9.36
CA VAL A 61 -2.89 -14.58 8.19
C VAL A 61 -1.80 -14.48 7.13
N VAL A 62 -1.06 -15.55 6.96
CA VAL A 62 0.01 -15.66 5.96
C VAL A 62 -0.54 -16.31 4.70
N GLY A 63 -0.27 -15.75 3.56
CA GLY A 63 -0.68 -16.34 2.30
C GLY A 63 -0.36 -15.46 1.11
N GLU A 64 -0.19 -16.07 -0.03
CA GLU A 64 0.17 -15.37 -1.26
C GLU A 64 -0.86 -14.31 -1.67
N THR A 65 -0.41 -13.31 -2.42
CA THR A 65 -1.30 -12.32 -3.03
C THR A 65 -2.26 -13.01 -4.00
N GLY A 66 -3.55 -12.60 -3.98
CA GLY A 66 -4.59 -13.25 -4.79
C GLY A 66 -5.28 -14.44 -4.12
N SER A 67 -4.90 -14.83 -2.90
CA SER A 67 -5.61 -15.85 -2.12
C SER A 67 -6.97 -15.38 -1.58
N GLY A 68 -7.30 -14.10 -1.75
CA GLY A 68 -8.58 -13.51 -1.33
C GLY A 68 -8.61 -12.95 0.09
N LYS A 69 -7.48 -12.83 0.78
CA LYS A 69 -7.41 -12.30 2.16
C LYS A 69 -8.05 -10.92 2.26
N THR A 70 -7.58 -9.98 1.47
CA THR A 70 -7.99 -8.57 1.49
C THR A 70 -9.47 -8.37 1.24
N THR A 71 -10.04 -9.12 0.28
CA THR A 71 -11.45 -8.98 -0.09
C THR A 71 -12.39 -9.76 0.82
N GLN A 72 -12.01 -10.97 1.23
CA GLN A 72 -12.93 -11.89 1.89
C GLN A 72 -12.90 -11.79 3.42
N ILE A 73 -11.74 -11.56 4.05
CA ILE A 73 -11.66 -11.54 5.52
C ILE A 73 -12.59 -10.48 6.14
N PRO A 74 -12.61 -9.21 5.68
CA PRO A 74 -13.54 -8.22 6.20
C PRO A 74 -15.01 -8.60 6.02
N GLN A 75 -15.36 -9.24 4.89
CA GLN A 75 -16.71 -9.72 4.64
C GLN A 75 -17.09 -10.86 5.60
N TYR A 76 -16.20 -11.83 5.85
CA TYR A 76 -16.46 -12.92 6.78
C TYR A 76 -16.66 -12.41 8.21
N LEU A 77 -15.92 -11.41 8.62
CA LEU A 77 -16.08 -10.76 9.91
C LEU A 77 -17.42 -10.03 10.00
N HIS A 78 -17.81 -9.31 8.97
CA HIS A 78 -19.11 -8.66 8.88
C HIS A 78 -20.26 -9.69 8.94
N GLU A 79 -20.21 -10.73 8.12
CA GLU A 79 -21.18 -11.83 8.07
C GLU A 79 -21.27 -12.60 9.41
N ALA A 80 -20.18 -12.64 10.18
CA ALA A 80 -20.14 -13.24 11.52
C ALA A 80 -20.64 -12.31 12.65
N GLY A 81 -21.08 -11.08 12.32
CA GLY A 81 -21.67 -10.16 13.28
C GLY A 81 -20.71 -9.22 14.01
N TRP A 82 -19.43 -9.17 13.61
CA TRP A 82 -18.43 -8.27 14.24
C TRP A 82 -18.74 -6.78 14.05
N THR A 83 -19.63 -6.43 13.13
CA THR A 83 -20.10 -5.06 12.89
C THR A 83 -21.37 -4.72 13.64
N GLY A 84 -21.83 -5.59 14.54
CA GLY A 84 -23.00 -5.35 15.37
C GLY A 84 -22.82 -4.16 16.32
N GLY A 85 -23.94 -3.51 16.69
CA GLY A 85 -23.94 -2.39 17.62
C GLY A 85 -23.33 -1.09 17.06
N GLY A 86 -23.32 -0.90 15.75
CA GLY A 86 -22.80 0.29 15.09
C GLY A 86 -21.27 0.34 14.99
N ARG A 87 -20.60 -0.78 15.25
CA ARG A 87 -19.13 -0.91 15.07
C ARG A 87 -18.80 -1.26 13.64
N MET A 88 -17.54 -0.99 13.25
CA MET A 88 -17.01 -1.24 11.91
C MET A 88 -15.84 -2.22 11.95
N VAL A 89 -15.57 -2.83 10.82
CA VAL A 89 -14.30 -3.51 10.50
C VAL A 89 -13.48 -2.58 9.62
N ALA A 90 -12.28 -2.19 10.08
CA ALA A 90 -11.32 -1.47 9.26
C ALA A 90 -10.35 -2.44 8.59
N CYS A 91 -10.03 -2.18 7.32
CA CYS A 91 -8.95 -2.86 6.60
C CYS A 91 -7.99 -1.82 6.04
N THR A 92 -6.76 -1.78 6.55
CA THR A 92 -5.78 -0.81 6.07
C THR A 92 -5.01 -1.33 4.87
N GLN A 93 -4.61 -0.39 4.01
CA GLN A 93 -3.83 -0.64 2.80
C GLN A 93 -2.67 0.36 2.72
N PRO A 94 -1.47 -0.04 2.33
CA PRO A 94 -0.35 0.90 2.22
C PRO A 94 -0.55 1.90 1.07
N ARG A 95 -1.40 1.59 0.09
CA ARG A 95 -1.56 2.38 -1.14
C ARG A 95 -3.00 2.83 -1.34
N ARG A 96 -3.18 4.11 -1.75
CA ARG A 96 -4.51 4.72 -1.98
C ARG A 96 -5.35 3.96 -3.01
N VAL A 97 -4.74 3.63 -4.16
CA VAL A 97 -5.46 2.93 -5.23
C VAL A 97 -5.92 1.55 -4.79
N ALA A 98 -5.12 0.84 -3.99
CA ALA A 98 -5.53 -0.44 -3.43
C ALA A 98 -6.76 -0.32 -2.54
N ALA A 99 -6.80 0.67 -1.64
CA ALA A 99 -7.97 0.90 -0.78
C ALA A 99 -9.24 1.16 -1.61
N MET A 100 -9.15 2.00 -2.66
CA MET A 100 -10.27 2.33 -3.53
C MET A 100 -10.76 1.13 -4.34
N THR A 101 -9.84 0.45 -5.03
CA THR A 101 -10.19 -0.67 -5.93
C THR A 101 -10.73 -1.89 -5.18
N VAL A 102 -10.14 -2.18 -4.01
CA VAL A 102 -10.63 -3.29 -3.16
C VAL A 102 -12.00 -2.94 -2.57
N ALA A 103 -12.20 -1.70 -2.09
CA ALA A 103 -13.50 -1.27 -1.58
C ALA A 103 -14.60 -1.36 -2.66
N ALA A 104 -14.32 -0.89 -3.88
CA ALA A 104 -15.24 -0.99 -5.00
C ALA A 104 -15.57 -2.46 -5.33
N ARG A 105 -14.56 -3.33 -5.38
CA ARG A 105 -14.76 -4.77 -5.63
C ARG A 105 -15.58 -5.43 -4.53
N VAL A 106 -15.33 -5.11 -3.27
CA VAL A 106 -16.08 -5.69 -2.15
C VAL A 106 -17.52 -5.16 -2.10
N ALA A 107 -17.74 -3.88 -2.44
CA ALA A 107 -19.10 -3.33 -2.58
C ALA A 107 -19.90 -4.09 -3.66
N GLU A 108 -19.27 -4.39 -4.81
CA GLU A 108 -19.86 -5.22 -5.86
C GLU A 108 -20.17 -6.65 -5.36
N GLU A 109 -19.23 -7.27 -4.63
CA GLU A 109 -19.40 -8.63 -4.09
C GLU A 109 -20.51 -8.72 -3.02
N VAL A 110 -20.68 -7.67 -2.22
CA VAL A 110 -21.75 -7.55 -1.23
C VAL A 110 -23.09 -7.17 -1.89
N GLY A 111 -23.05 -6.56 -3.09
CA GLY A 111 -24.24 -6.10 -3.81
C GLY A 111 -24.76 -4.76 -3.29
N THR A 112 -23.88 -3.88 -2.83
CA THR A 112 -24.20 -2.53 -2.34
C THR A 112 -23.50 -1.46 -3.15
N GLU A 113 -24.03 -0.24 -3.15
CA GLU A 113 -23.33 0.90 -3.67
C GLU A 113 -22.11 1.24 -2.79
N LEU A 114 -21.01 1.65 -3.43
CA LEU A 114 -19.82 2.10 -2.74
C LEU A 114 -20.12 3.34 -1.88
N GLY A 115 -19.66 3.31 -0.62
CA GLY A 115 -19.99 4.33 0.38
C GLY A 115 -21.20 3.99 1.26
N GLN A 116 -21.95 2.94 0.94
CA GLN A 116 -22.99 2.40 1.82
C GLN A 116 -22.37 1.40 2.81
N GLN A 117 -22.70 0.12 2.77
CA GLN A 117 -22.16 -0.88 3.70
C GLN A 117 -20.64 -1.03 3.61
N VAL A 118 -20.09 -0.82 2.43
CA VAL A 118 -18.65 -0.85 2.15
C VAL A 118 -18.21 0.53 1.67
N GLY A 119 -17.19 1.08 2.32
CA GLY A 119 -16.65 2.39 1.97
C GLY A 119 -15.13 2.42 2.03
N TYR A 120 -14.56 3.54 1.63
CA TYR A 120 -13.12 3.79 1.78
C TYR A 120 -12.83 5.21 2.29
N SER A 121 -11.66 5.37 2.88
CA SER A 121 -11.13 6.67 3.29
C SER A 121 -9.64 6.72 2.96
N ILE A 122 -9.26 7.69 2.15
CA ILE A 122 -7.90 7.97 1.75
C ILE A 122 -7.58 9.45 1.96
N ARG A 123 -6.33 9.85 1.78
CA ARG A 123 -5.98 11.26 1.95
C ARG A 123 -6.76 12.15 1.00
N PHE A 124 -7.55 13.09 1.54
CA PHE A 124 -8.41 14.07 0.86
C PHE A 124 -9.69 13.51 0.24
N GLU A 125 -10.00 12.24 0.41
CA GLU A 125 -11.22 11.66 -0.14
C GLU A 125 -11.78 10.61 0.82
N GLU A 126 -13.05 10.72 1.14
CA GLU A 126 -13.77 9.76 1.97
C GLU A 126 -15.12 9.44 1.34
N VAL A 127 -15.37 8.16 1.13
CA VAL A 127 -16.61 7.62 0.59
C VAL A 127 -17.14 6.61 1.59
N CYS A 128 -17.72 7.14 2.67
CA CYS A 128 -18.34 6.38 3.76
C CYS A 128 -19.59 7.10 4.23
N THR A 129 -20.63 6.36 4.59
CA THR A 129 -21.86 6.90 5.19
C THR A 129 -21.88 6.58 6.68
N GLN A 130 -21.88 7.62 7.52
CA GLN A 130 -21.90 7.48 8.96
C GLN A 130 -23.12 6.64 9.42
N GLY A 131 -22.88 5.64 10.27
CA GLY A 131 -23.91 4.75 10.80
C GLY A 131 -24.40 3.67 9.84
N VAL A 132 -23.94 3.68 8.57
CA VAL A 132 -24.30 2.68 7.54
C VAL A 132 -23.09 1.85 7.14
N THR A 133 -21.92 2.49 6.97
CA THR A 133 -20.69 1.79 6.57
C THR A 133 -20.26 0.82 7.66
N CYS A 134 -20.16 -0.45 7.31
CA CYS A 134 -19.76 -1.54 8.19
C CYS A 134 -18.31 -2.01 7.93
N ILE A 135 -17.88 -1.96 6.67
CA ILE A 135 -16.53 -2.32 6.24
C ILE A 135 -15.89 -1.07 5.65
N LYS A 136 -14.79 -0.61 6.27
CA LYS A 136 -14.05 0.58 5.84
C LYS A 136 -12.65 0.20 5.39
N TYR A 137 -12.35 0.44 4.12
CA TYR A 137 -10.98 0.36 3.61
C TYR A 137 -10.32 1.72 3.74
N CYS A 138 -9.12 1.77 4.30
CA CYS A 138 -8.41 3.04 4.46
C CYS A 138 -6.91 2.87 4.26
N THR A 139 -6.18 3.96 4.08
CA THR A 139 -4.73 3.89 4.12
C THR A 139 -4.23 3.90 5.58
N ASP A 140 -3.08 3.26 5.84
CA ASP A 140 -2.46 3.25 7.18
C ASP A 140 -2.36 4.66 7.78
N GLY A 141 -1.95 5.64 6.97
CA GLY A 141 -1.84 7.03 7.40
C GLY A 141 -3.17 7.71 7.73
N VAL A 142 -4.28 7.26 7.16
CA VAL A 142 -5.63 7.74 7.53
C VAL A 142 -6.03 7.18 8.88
N LEU A 143 -5.83 5.87 9.11
CA LEU A 143 -6.15 5.28 10.40
C LEU A 143 -5.29 5.86 11.52
N LEU A 144 -4.00 6.15 11.26
CA LEU A 144 -3.14 6.88 12.21
C LEU A 144 -3.70 8.27 12.55
N ARG A 145 -4.31 8.96 11.58
CA ARG A 145 -4.95 10.27 11.83
C ARG A 145 -6.21 10.10 12.67
N GLU A 146 -7.04 9.11 12.41
CA GLU A 146 -8.21 8.80 13.23
C GLU A 146 -7.81 8.50 14.68
N MET A 147 -6.68 7.81 14.91
CA MET A 147 -6.12 7.57 16.23
C MET A 147 -5.69 8.85 16.98
N MET A 148 -5.47 9.96 16.29
CA MET A 148 -5.21 11.25 16.94
C MET A 148 -6.48 11.84 17.56
N GLU A 149 -7.65 11.56 16.97
CA GLU A 149 -8.96 12.02 17.45
C GLU A 149 -9.58 11.00 18.42
N ASP A 150 -9.50 9.71 18.09
CA ASP A 150 -9.93 8.57 18.91
C ASP A 150 -8.79 7.58 19.13
N PRO A 151 -7.92 7.78 20.13
CA PRO A 151 -6.76 6.91 20.39
C PRO A 151 -7.11 5.45 20.67
N LEU A 152 -8.35 5.18 21.05
CA LEU A 152 -8.81 3.82 21.35
C LEU A 152 -9.53 3.14 20.18
N LEU A 153 -9.73 3.84 19.06
CA LEU A 153 -10.44 3.32 17.89
C LEU A 153 -11.82 2.73 18.28
N SER A 154 -12.60 3.48 19.08
CA SER A 154 -13.86 3.01 19.68
C SER A 154 -14.91 2.58 18.65
N ALA A 155 -14.88 3.18 17.45
CA ALA A 155 -15.76 2.86 16.34
C ALA A 155 -15.49 1.47 15.72
N TYR A 156 -14.34 0.84 16.01
CA TYR A 156 -13.95 -0.41 15.38
C TYR A 156 -13.99 -1.59 16.35
N SER A 157 -14.47 -2.73 15.86
CA SER A 157 -14.40 -4.03 16.56
C SER A 157 -13.18 -4.83 16.13
N VAL A 158 -12.83 -4.74 14.83
CA VAL A 158 -11.69 -5.41 14.24
C VAL A 158 -10.92 -4.42 13.36
N VAL A 159 -9.60 -4.43 13.50
CA VAL A 159 -8.68 -3.73 12.60
C VAL A 159 -7.83 -4.76 11.88
N MET A 160 -7.97 -4.82 10.56
CA MET A 160 -7.11 -5.64 9.70
C MET A 160 -6.01 -4.75 9.11
N VAL A 161 -4.76 -5.07 9.40
CA VAL A 161 -3.58 -4.45 8.77
C VAL A 161 -3.13 -5.37 7.63
N ASP A 162 -3.37 -4.93 6.41
CA ASP A 162 -3.05 -5.73 5.23
C ASP A 162 -1.68 -5.34 4.64
N GLU A 163 -1.09 -6.25 3.87
CA GLU A 163 0.22 -6.11 3.24
C GLU A 163 1.34 -5.71 4.24
N ALA A 164 1.26 -6.19 5.49
CA ALA A 164 2.19 -5.83 6.56
C ALA A 164 3.67 -6.12 6.23
N HIS A 165 3.94 -6.98 5.25
CA HIS A 165 5.27 -7.29 4.75
C HIS A 165 5.92 -6.16 3.94
N GLU A 166 5.15 -5.17 3.45
CA GLU A 166 5.73 -3.98 2.80
C GLU A 166 6.56 -3.13 3.78
N ARG A 167 6.30 -3.24 5.08
CA ARG A 167 7.05 -2.57 6.14
C ARG A 167 7.17 -1.07 5.92
N SER A 168 6.05 -0.44 5.48
CA SER A 168 6.00 1.02 5.36
C SER A 168 6.12 1.67 6.74
N LEU A 169 6.61 2.92 6.78
CA LEU A 169 6.73 3.69 8.02
C LEU A 169 5.39 3.78 8.76
N ALA A 170 4.31 4.07 8.03
CA ALA A 170 2.96 4.17 8.61
C ALA A 170 2.47 2.82 9.15
N THR A 171 2.72 1.72 8.44
CA THR A 171 2.34 0.36 8.88
C THR A 171 3.06 -0.03 10.18
N ASP A 172 4.37 0.20 10.28
CA ASP A 172 5.15 -0.16 11.46
C ASP A 172 4.73 0.66 12.69
N VAL A 173 4.45 1.96 12.51
CA VAL A 173 3.90 2.83 13.58
C VAL A 173 2.52 2.34 14.02
N LEU A 174 1.64 2.04 13.06
CA LEU A 174 0.28 1.55 13.32
C LEU A 174 0.31 0.24 14.13
N LEU A 175 1.16 -0.71 13.76
CA LEU A 175 1.32 -1.97 14.49
C LEU A 175 1.75 -1.75 15.95
N GLY A 176 2.69 -0.84 16.20
CA GLY A 176 3.11 -0.47 17.56
C GLY A 176 1.98 0.17 18.37
N LEU A 177 1.19 1.04 17.76
CA LEU A 177 0.03 1.68 18.40
C LEU A 177 -1.09 0.68 18.67
N LEU A 178 -1.42 -0.19 17.72
CA LEU A 178 -2.45 -1.22 17.90
C LEU A 178 -2.10 -2.17 19.05
N LYS A 179 -0.83 -2.56 19.19
CA LYS A 179 -0.37 -3.34 20.35
C LYS A 179 -0.61 -2.61 21.67
N LYS A 180 -0.38 -1.29 21.70
CA LYS A 180 -0.66 -0.45 22.89
C LYS A 180 -2.16 -0.36 23.15
N VAL A 181 -2.99 -0.16 22.11
CA VAL A 181 -4.46 -0.08 22.23
C VAL A 181 -5.04 -1.39 22.74
N GLN A 182 -4.58 -2.55 22.28
CA GLN A 182 -5.07 -3.86 22.76
C GLN A 182 -4.87 -4.08 24.27
N ARG A 183 -3.89 -3.43 24.87
CA ARG A 183 -3.72 -3.49 26.35
C ARG A 183 -4.83 -2.76 27.09
N GLN A 184 -5.42 -1.74 26.48
CA GLN A 184 -6.51 -0.93 27.05
C GLN A 184 -7.89 -1.40 26.58
N ARG A 185 -7.95 -1.98 25.37
CA ARG A 185 -9.15 -2.53 24.75
C ARG A 185 -8.98 -4.04 24.44
N PRO A 186 -9.21 -4.91 25.41
CA PRO A 186 -9.12 -6.38 25.19
C PRO A 186 -10.16 -6.92 24.20
N ASP A 187 -11.23 -6.15 23.92
CA ASP A 187 -12.28 -6.48 22.96
C ASP A 187 -11.86 -6.24 21.51
N LEU A 188 -10.88 -5.36 21.25
CA LEU A 188 -10.40 -5.09 19.91
C LEU A 188 -9.60 -6.27 19.35
N ARG A 189 -9.99 -6.72 18.18
CA ARG A 189 -9.24 -7.74 17.43
C ARG A 189 -8.36 -7.09 16.40
N VAL A 190 -7.14 -7.62 16.28
CA VAL A 190 -6.20 -7.21 15.24
C VAL A 190 -5.92 -8.41 14.33
N VAL A 191 -6.19 -8.24 13.04
CA VAL A 191 -5.84 -9.22 12.01
C VAL A 191 -4.69 -8.65 11.19
N ILE A 192 -3.60 -9.38 11.06
CA ILE A 192 -2.44 -8.94 10.29
C ILE A 192 -2.27 -9.87 9.09
N SER A 193 -2.38 -9.31 7.90
CA SER A 193 -2.22 -10.06 6.66
C SER A 193 -0.84 -9.82 6.05
N SER A 194 -0.18 -10.89 5.66
CA SER A 194 1.17 -10.86 5.07
C SER A 194 1.30 -11.86 3.93
N ALA A 195 2.07 -11.51 2.91
CA ALA A 195 2.39 -12.43 1.81
C ALA A 195 3.67 -13.25 2.06
N THR A 196 4.45 -12.94 3.08
CA THR A 196 5.73 -13.59 3.36
C THR A 196 5.75 -14.30 4.69
N LEU A 197 6.67 -15.28 4.83
CA LEU A 197 6.88 -16.09 6.03
C LEU A 197 7.50 -15.34 7.23
N GLN A 198 7.65 -14.01 7.20
CA GLN A 198 8.11 -13.23 8.36
C GLN A 198 7.07 -13.14 9.50
N ALA A 199 6.07 -14.03 9.49
CA ALA A 199 5.03 -14.11 10.52
C ALA A 199 5.60 -14.31 11.92
N ASP A 200 6.70 -15.04 12.07
CA ASP A 200 7.32 -15.30 13.36
C ASP A 200 7.77 -14.02 14.07
N LYS A 201 8.33 -13.06 13.34
CA LYS A 201 8.73 -11.76 13.92
C LYS A 201 7.52 -10.95 14.37
N LEU A 202 6.45 -10.95 13.56
CA LEU A 202 5.19 -10.27 13.90
C LEU A 202 4.50 -10.96 15.08
N ALA A 203 4.49 -12.30 15.12
CA ALA A 203 3.94 -13.06 16.23
C ALA A 203 4.71 -12.78 17.53
N ALA A 204 6.04 -12.86 17.50
CA ALA A 204 6.87 -12.53 18.66
C ALA A 204 6.65 -11.08 19.14
N PHE A 205 6.44 -10.14 18.20
CA PHE A 205 6.15 -8.76 18.55
C PHE A 205 4.81 -8.61 19.29
N PHE A 206 3.74 -9.28 18.86
CA PHE A 206 2.40 -9.21 19.47
C PHE A 206 2.23 -10.17 20.66
N ASP A 207 3.18 -11.08 20.92
CA ASP A 207 3.10 -11.97 22.09
C ASP A 207 3.30 -11.18 23.39
N THR A 208 2.23 -11.04 24.15
CA THR A 208 2.22 -10.35 25.44
C THR A 208 2.14 -11.31 26.65
N THR A 209 2.26 -12.62 26.42
CA THR A 209 2.20 -13.64 27.49
C THR A 209 3.39 -13.57 28.45
N THR A 210 4.54 -13.05 28.00
CA THR A 210 5.79 -12.96 28.78
C THR A 210 5.82 -11.81 29.79
N VAL A 211 4.84 -10.89 29.78
CA VAL A 211 4.77 -9.80 30.75
C VAL A 211 4.28 -10.38 32.09
N LYS A 212 5.22 -10.63 33.00
CA LYS A 212 4.96 -11.13 34.37
C LYS A 212 3.94 -10.21 35.07
N GLY A 213 2.77 -10.72 35.40
CA GLY A 213 1.84 -10.10 36.34
C GLY A 213 0.37 -9.99 35.96
N GLN A 214 -0.03 -10.38 34.75
CA GLN A 214 -1.45 -10.45 34.39
C GLN A 214 -1.79 -11.89 33.98
N GLY A 215 -2.30 -12.66 34.94
CA GLY A 215 -2.92 -13.94 34.68
C GLY A 215 -4.01 -13.84 33.61
N ALA A 216 -4.39 -14.97 33.02
CA ALA A 216 -5.45 -15.07 32.05
C ALA A 216 -6.62 -14.14 32.46
N GLY A 217 -6.80 -13.06 31.70
CA GLY A 217 -7.86 -12.11 32.01
C GLY A 217 -9.21 -12.82 31.96
N ALA A 218 -10.18 -12.36 32.73
CA ALA A 218 -11.55 -12.88 32.85
C ALA A 218 -12.34 -13.01 31.53
N THR A 219 -11.73 -12.69 30.38
CA THR A 219 -12.36 -12.65 29.04
C THR A 219 -12.17 -13.93 28.22
N GLY A 220 -11.38 -14.91 28.67
CA GLY A 220 -11.13 -16.15 27.90
C GLY A 220 -10.35 -15.97 26.59
N ILE A 221 -9.85 -14.76 26.28
CA ILE A 221 -9.16 -14.43 25.04
C ILE A 221 -7.67 -14.67 25.21
N SER A 222 -7.06 -15.43 24.30
CA SER A 222 -5.61 -15.67 24.29
C SER A 222 -4.83 -14.40 23.92
N LYS A 223 -3.79 -14.12 24.71
CA LYS A 223 -2.83 -13.04 24.46
C LYS A 223 -1.68 -13.47 23.55
N SER A 224 -1.54 -14.78 23.29
CA SER A 224 -0.63 -15.30 22.29
C SER A 224 -1.24 -15.14 20.91
N PRO A 225 -0.53 -14.61 19.92
CA PRO A 225 -1.02 -14.50 18.56
C PRO A 225 -1.27 -15.86 17.93
N ALA A 226 -2.34 -15.98 17.15
CA ALA A 226 -2.56 -17.14 16.30
C ALA A 226 -1.94 -16.90 14.91
N ILE A 227 -1.36 -17.93 14.32
CA ILE A 227 -0.83 -17.89 12.95
C ILE A 227 -1.63 -18.87 12.12
N MET A 228 -2.15 -18.40 11.00
CA MET A 228 -2.85 -19.20 10.01
C MET A 228 -2.18 -19.03 8.65
N SER A 229 -1.90 -20.14 7.96
CA SER A 229 -1.38 -20.13 6.61
C SER A 229 -2.50 -20.46 5.61
N VAL A 230 -2.64 -19.63 4.59
CA VAL A 230 -3.56 -19.84 3.48
C VAL A 230 -2.74 -20.18 2.25
N GLU A 231 -2.81 -21.44 1.83
CA GLU A 231 -2.13 -21.89 0.62
C GLU A 231 -2.70 -21.15 -0.60
N GLY A 232 -1.83 -20.50 -1.36
CA GLY A 232 -2.18 -19.85 -2.62
C GLY A 232 -2.41 -20.88 -3.74
N ARG A 233 -3.22 -20.52 -4.73
CA ARG A 233 -3.29 -21.21 -6.01
C ARG A 233 -2.50 -20.41 -7.04
N THR A 234 -1.20 -20.30 -6.88
CA THR A 234 -0.36 -19.76 -7.93
C THR A 234 0.07 -20.87 -8.88
N HIS A 235 0.04 -20.55 -10.16
CA HIS A 235 0.61 -21.42 -11.18
C HIS A 235 2.14 -21.27 -11.17
N PRO A 236 2.89 -22.30 -11.60
CA PRO A 236 4.34 -22.21 -11.66
C PRO A 236 4.77 -21.08 -12.61
N VAL A 237 5.81 -20.36 -12.21
CA VAL A 237 6.43 -19.30 -13.01
C VAL A 237 7.85 -19.73 -13.33
N GLN A 238 8.14 -19.87 -14.61
CA GLN A 238 9.50 -20.14 -15.10
C GLN A 238 10.32 -18.85 -15.00
N GLN A 239 11.50 -18.94 -14.42
CA GLN A 239 12.39 -17.80 -14.22
C GLN A 239 13.58 -17.91 -15.17
N HIS A 240 13.83 -16.82 -15.90
CA HIS A 240 14.95 -16.70 -16.83
C HIS A 240 15.83 -15.54 -16.39
N TYR A 241 17.12 -15.68 -16.53
CA TYR A 241 18.14 -14.70 -16.15
C TYR A 241 18.91 -14.24 -17.39
N ALA A 242 19.47 -13.05 -17.34
CA ALA A 242 20.37 -12.57 -18.37
C ALA A 242 21.69 -13.35 -18.32
N GLU A 243 22.26 -13.67 -19.46
CA GLU A 243 23.56 -14.36 -19.56
C GLU A 243 24.74 -13.46 -19.16
N SER A 244 24.59 -12.17 -19.37
CA SER A 244 25.59 -11.14 -19.06
C SER A 244 24.96 -9.90 -18.42
N PRO A 245 25.72 -9.11 -17.67
CA PRO A 245 25.23 -7.87 -17.07
C PRO A 245 24.63 -6.93 -18.11
N VAL A 246 23.45 -6.38 -17.79
CA VAL A 246 22.71 -5.48 -18.67
C VAL A 246 23.06 -4.03 -18.32
N LEU A 247 23.58 -3.28 -19.28
CA LEU A 247 23.98 -1.88 -19.08
C LEU A 247 22.78 -0.93 -19.12
N ASP A 248 21.86 -1.14 -20.06
CA ASP A 248 20.60 -0.37 -20.20
C ASP A 248 19.43 -1.31 -20.03
N TYR A 249 18.93 -1.36 -18.79
CA TYR A 249 17.79 -2.23 -18.46
C TYR A 249 16.47 -1.74 -19.05
N VAL A 250 16.31 -0.44 -19.39
CA VAL A 250 15.08 0.07 -20.03
C VAL A 250 14.99 -0.42 -21.46
N GLN A 251 16.07 -0.25 -22.24
CA GLN A 251 16.17 -0.75 -23.59
C GLN A 251 16.05 -2.29 -23.64
N ALA A 252 16.70 -2.99 -22.71
CA ALA A 252 16.63 -4.45 -22.63
C ALA A 252 15.21 -4.92 -22.29
N ALA A 253 14.48 -4.22 -21.40
CA ALA A 253 13.10 -4.56 -21.05
C ALA A 253 12.17 -4.41 -22.26
N VAL A 254 12.29 -3.31 -23.01
CA VAL A 254 11.52 -3.10 -24.23
C VAL A 254 11.84 -4.15 -25.27
N THR A 255 13.12 -4.46 -25.50
CA THR A 255 13.56 -5.50 -26.47
C THR A 255 13.01 -6.87 -26.08
N THR A 256 13.04 -7.23 -24.78
CA THR A 256 12.47 -8.49 -24.29
C THR A 256 10.96 -8.54 -24.51
N ALA A 257 10.24 -7.45 -24.21
CA ALA A 257 8.79 -7.38 -24.42
C ALA A 257 8.41 -7.51 -25.91
N VAL A 258 9.19 -6.89 -26.79
CA VAL A 258 9.03 -7.00 -28.26
C VAL A 258 9.28 -8.44 -28.71
N SER A 259 10.34 -9.09 -28.24
CA SER A 259 10.63 -10.48 -28.56
C SER A 259 9.52 -11.45 -28.11
N ILE A 260 8.94 -11.23 -26.93
CA ILE A 260 7.77 -11.96 -26.43
C ILE A 260 6.56 -11.72 -27.34
N HIS A 261 6.39 -10.51 -27.83
CA HIS A 261 5.29 -10.17 -28.74
C HIS A 261 5.44 -10.85 -30.11
N GLU A 262 6.65 -10.89 -30.64
CA GLU A 262 6.96 -11.53 -31.94
C GLU A 262 6.66 -13.06 -31.96
N GLN A 263 6.73 -13.71 -30.80
CA GLN A 263 6.42 -15.14 -30.67
C GLN A 263 4.90 -15.44 -30.72
N ASP A 264 4.06 -14.40 -30.72
CA ASP A 264 2.58 -14.45 -30.80
C ASP A 264 1.89 -15.35 -29.74
N LEU A 265 2.57 -15.64 -28.64
CA LEU A 265 2.03 -16.40 -27.51
C LEU A 265 1.03 -15.54 -26.73
N PRO A 266 -0.12 -16.08 -26.28
CA PRO A 266 -1.15 -15.28 -25.64
C PRO A 266 -0.74 -14.84 -24.23
N GLY A 267 -1.09 -13.58 -23.83
CA GLY A 267 -0.89 -13.02 -22.49
C GLY A 267 -0.33 -11.60 -22.51
N ASP A 268 -0.65 -10.87 -21.46
CA ASP A 268 -0.17 -9.52 -21.25
C ASP A 268 1.23 -9.53 -20.63
N ILE A 269 1.95 -8.43 -20.79
CA ILE A 269 3.32 -8.25 -20.32
C ILE A 269 3.35 -7.17 -19.25
N LEU A 270 4.03 -7.45 -18.14
CA LEU A 270 4.30 -6.47 -17.09
C LEU A 270 5.80 -6.24 -16.98
N ILE A 271 6.23 -5.00 -17.15
CA ILE A 271 7.62 -4.57 -17.06
C ILE A 271 7.80 -3.78 -15.75
N PHE A 272 8.75 -4.17 -14.92
CA PHE A 272 9.12 -3.44 -13.72
C PHE A 272 10.32 -2.52 -13.96
N LEU A 273 10.12 -1.22 -13.75
CA LEU A 273 11.10 -0.16 -13.89
C LEU A 273 11.21 0.66 -12.59
N THR A 274 12.18 1.56 -12.51
CA THR A 274 12.50 2.25 -11.26
C THR A 274 11.70 3.53 -11.03
N GLY A 275 11.30 4.24 -12.09
CA GLY A 275 10.66 5.56 -11.97
C GLY A 275 9.73 5.92 -13.11
N GLN A 276 9.05 7.07 -12.94
CA GLN A 276 8.11 7.61 -13.91
C GLN A 276 8.74 7.82 -15.29
N GLU A 277 9.88 8.51 -15.32
CA GLU A 277 10.58 8.86 -16.57
C GLU A 277 10.92 7.62 -17.39
N GLU A 278 11.37 6.55 -16.73
CA GLU A 278 11.69 5.29 -17.39
C GLU A 278 10.44 4.55 -17.89
N CYS A 279 9.34 4.59 -17.11
CA CYS A 279 8.07 4.02 -17.55
C CYS A 279 7.53 4.73 -18.80
N GLU A 280 7.59 6.07 -18.82
CA GLU A 280 7.16 6.87 -19.98
C GLU A 280 8.07 6.68 -21.20
N ALA A 281 9.40 6.56 -20.98
CA ALA A 281 10.35 6.26 -22.05
C ALA A 281 10.08 4.87 -22.65
N ALA A 282 9.87 3.85 -21.80
CA ALA A 282 9.54 2.50 -22.26
C ALA A 282 8.23 2.46 -23.05
N VAL A 283 7.19 3.16 -22.60
CA VAL A 283 5.92 3.29 -23.34
C VAL A 283 6.13 3.95 -24.68
N THR A 284 6.92 5.02 -24.76
CA THR A 284 7.23 5.70 -26.03
C THR A 284 7.93 4.77 -27.02
N MET A 285 8.94 4.03 -26.56
CA MET A 285 9.65 3.03 -27.38
C MET A 285 8.71 1.91 -27.85
N LEU A 286 7.85 1.40 -26.98
CA LEU A 286 6.87 0.36 -27.30
C LEU A 286 5.81 0.88 -28.30
N ASP A 287 5.42 2.14 -28.23
CA ASP A 287 4.51 2.76 -29.20
C ASP A 287 5.14 2.87 -30.59
N GLU A 288 6.44 3.16 -30.68
CA GLU A 288 7.17 3.16 -31.93
C GLU A 288 7.20 1.75 -32.55
N GLU A 289 7.50 0.73 -31.76
CA GLU A 289 7.46 -0.66 -32.22
C GLU A 289 6.02 -1.10 -32.58
N ALA A 290 5.00 -0.69 -31.83
CA ALA A 290 3.61 -0.94 -32.17
C ALA A 290 3.20 -0.36 -33.52
N ARG A 291 3.73 0.83 -33.89
CA ARG A 291 3.53 1.44 -35.23
C ARG A 291 4.27 0.66 -36.30
N ARG A 292 5.45 0.10 -36.01
CA ARG A 292 6.22 -0.75 -36.91
C ARG A 292 5.50 -2.05 -37.22
N PHE A 293 5.00 -2.75 -36.20
CA PHE A 293 4.22 -3.99 -36.35
C PHE A 293 2.93 -3.77 -37.15
N ARG A 294 2.22 -2.67 -36.93
CA ARG A 294 1.04 -2.31 -37.71
C ARG A 294 1.32 -2.16 -39.22
N ARG A 295 2.51 -1.71 -39.59
CA ARG A 295 2.92 -1.56 -41.01
C ARG A 295 3.35 -2.90 -41.63
N ALA A 296 3.88 -3.81 -40.81
CA ALA A 296 4.42 -5.08 -41.27
C ALA A 296 3.37 -6.17 -41.57
N GLN A 297 2.09 -5.95 -41.20
CA GLN A 297 0.95 -6.88 -41.41
C GLN A 297 1.16 -8.32 -40.90
N GLY A 298 2.06 -8.55 -39.93
CA GLY A 298 2.53 -9.89 -39.57
C GLY A 298 1.97 -10.49 -38.28
N ASN A 299 1.44 -9.68 -37.35
CA ASN A 299 1.02 -10.18 -36.03
C ASN A 299 -0.51 -10.15 -35.85
N SER A 300 -1.04 -11.20 -35.24
CA SER A 300 -2.47 -11.32 -34.91
C SER A 300 -2.90 -10.34 -33.82
N LEU A 301 -2.01 -9.98 -32.89
CA LEU A 301 -2.26 -9.07 -31.77
C LEU A 301 -1.64 -7.69 -32.00
N ARG A 302 -2.32 -6.65 -31.50
CA ARG A 302 -1.82 -5.27 -31.48
C ARG A 302 -1.24 -4.95 -30.10
N LEU A 303 -0.07 -4.32 -30.05
CA LEU A 303 0.50 -3.81 -28.81
C LEU A 303 -0.31 -2.63 -28.28
N MET A 304 -0.57 -2.64 -26.96
CA MET A 304 -1.22 -1.56 -26.19
C MET A 304 -0.32 -1.22 -24.99
N PRO A 305 0.69 -0.36 -25.20
CA PRO A 305 1.56 0.09 -24.11
C PRO A 305 0.80 1.01 -23.16
N VAL A 306 0.99 0.83 -21.85
CA VAL A 306 0.43 1.67 -20.80
C VAL A 306 1.44 1.82 -19.66
N ALA A 307 1.48 3.01 -19.04
CA ALA A 307 2.33 3.27 -17.86
C ALA A 307 1.53 3.12 -16.57
N LEU A 308 2.19 2.68 -15.49
CA LEU A 308 1.61 2.59 -14.15
C LEU A 308 2.62 3.02 -13.07
N TYR A 309 2.43 4.23 -12.52
CA TYR A 309 3.24 4.78 -11.43
C TYR A 309 2.39 5.66 -10.50
N ALA A 310 2.90 5.93 -9.30
CA ALA A 310 2.13 6.58 -8.24
C ALA A 310 1.70 8.05 -8.56
N GLY A 311 2.44 8.74 -9.45
CA GLY A 311 2.14 10.11 -9.86
C GLY A 311 1.04 10.25 -10.92
N LEU A 312 0.58 9.14 -11.52
CA LEU A 312 -0.51 9.17 -12.49
C LEU A 312 -1.83 9.62 -11.84
N PRO A 313 -2.69 10.37 -12.57
CA PRO A 313 -4.06 10.62 -12.14
C PRO A 313 -4.81 9.32 -11.87
N ALA A 314 -5.69 9.32 -10.85
CA ALA A 314 -6.43 8.12 -10.45
C ALA A 314 -7.22 7.48 -11.61
N ALA A 315 -7.85 8.28 -12.46
CA ALA A 315 -8.57 7.79 -13.63
C ALA A 315 -7.66 7.02 -14.61
N SER A 316 -6.44 7.53 -14.87
CA SER A 316 -5.46 6.85 -15.73
C SER A 316 -4.92 5.57 -15.08
N GLN A 317 -4.75 5.56 -13.76
CA GLN A 317 -4.39 4.34 -13.05
C GLN A 317 -5.49 3.29 -13.17
N LEU A 318 -6.76 3.66 -13.02
CA LEU A 318 -7.90 2.74 -13.13
C LEU A 318 -8.01 2.10 -14.53
N GLN A 319 -7.73 2.85 -15.60
CA GLN A 319 -7.72 2.30 -16.97
C GLN A 319 -6.73 1.15 -17.16
N VAL A 320 -5.63 1.12 -16.41
CA VAL A 320 -4.65 0.02 -16.49
C VAL A 320 -5.26 -1.30 -16.02
N PHE A 321 -6.26 -1.24 -15.11
CA PHE A 321 -6.94 -2.43 -14.57
C PHE A 321 -8.09 -2.94 -15.44
N GLU A 322 -8.53 -2.15 -16.43
CA GLU A 322 -9.53 -2.59 -17.38
C GLU A 322 -9.03 -3.81 -18.16
N MET A 323 -9.96 -4.66 -18.57
CA MET A 323 -9.63 -5.84 -19.37
C MET A 323 -9.02 -5.47 -20.70
N THR A 324 -8.03 -6.25 -21.13
CA THR A 324 -7.40 -6.05 -22.43
C THR A 324 -8.40 -6.31 -23.56
N PRO A 325 -8.64 -5.36 -24.47
CA PRO A 325 -9.56 -5.55 -25.60
C PRO A 325 -9.14 -6.72 -26.48
N ARG A 326 -10.10 -7.40 -27.10
CA ARG A 326 -9.82 -8.49 -28.04
C ARG A 326 -8.93 -8.01 -29.19
N GLY A 327 -7.92 -8.79 -29.53
CA GLY A 327 -6.96 -8.46 -30.59
C GLY A 327 -5.86 -7.51 -30.13
N TYR A 328 -5.77 -7.20 -28.84
CA TYR A 328 -4.69 -6.42 -28.25
C TYR A 328 -3.89 -7.25 -27.23
N ARG A 329 -2.65 -6.89 -27.05
CA ARG A 329 -1.78 -7.31 -25.96
C ARG A 329 -1.40 -6.07 -25.17
N LYS A 330 -1.79 -6.03 -23.90
CA LYS A 330 -1.40 -4.96 -22.99
C LYS A 330 0.04 -5.18 -22.54
N VAL A 331 0.85 -4.11 -22.62
CA VAL A 331 2.20 -4.07 -22.07
C VAL A 331 2.24 -2.96 -21.03
N VAL A 332 2.33 -3.33 -19.77
CA VAL A 332 2.31 -2.38 -18.65
C VAL A 332 3.73 -2.11 -18.21
N ALA A 333 4.22 -0.88 -18.41
CA ALA A 333 5.47 -0.40 -17.81
C ALA A 333 5.16 0.21 -16.45
N ALA A 334 5.61 -0.45 -15.37
CA ALA A 334 5.21 -0.09 -14.01
C ALA A 334 6.39 0.06 -13.06
N THR A 335 6.23 0.92 -12.06
CA THR A 335 7.08 0.94 -10.87
C THR A 335 6.65 -0.15 -9.89
N ASN A 336 7.25 -0.18 -8.69
CA ASN A 336 6.88 -1.09 -7.61
C ASN A 336 5.40 -1.01 -7.16
N ILE A 337 4.60 -0.08 -7.69
CA ILE A 337 3.15 -0.02 -7.44
C ILE A 337 2.43 -1.30 -7.91
N ALA A 338 2.95 -1.95 -8.96
CA ALA A 338 2.40 -3.19 -9.49
C ALA A 338 2.93 -4.45 -8.75
N GLU A 339 3.83 -4.28 -7.77
CA GLU A 339 4.50 -5.40 -7.08
C GLU A 339 3.57 -6.11 -6.09
N THR A 340 2.71 -5.37 -5.36
CA THR A 340 1.94 -5.91 -4.24
C THR A 340 0.43 -5.71 -4.38
N SER A 341 -0.07 -4.59 -4.00
CA SER A 341 -1.47 -4.33 -3.65
C SER A 341 -2.48 -4.34 -4.81
N VAL A 342 -2.03 -4.53 -6.06
CA VAL A 342 -2.90 -4.39 -7.23
C VAL A 342 -2.89 -5.63 -8.10
N THR A 343 -4.06 -6.07 -8.56
CA THR A 343 -4.18 -7.23 -9.44
C THR A 343 -4.35 -6.77 -10.87
N LEU A 344 -3.36 -7.05 -11.71
CA LEU A 344 -3.45 -6.90 -13.16
C LEU A 344 -3.88 -8.26 -13.73
N GLU A 345 -5.07 -8.30 -14.29
CA GLU A 345 -5.58 -9.50 -14.93
C GLU A 345 -4.94 -9.71 -16.30
N GLY A 346 -4.73 -10.96 -16.70
CA GLY A 346 -4.17 -11.30 -18.01
C GLY A 346 -2.65 -11.33 -18.10
N VAL A 347 -1.91 -10.88 -17.09
CA VAL A 347 -0.44 -10.90 -17.08
C VAL A 347 0.08 -12.33 -17.02
N VAL A 348 0.92 -12.67 -17.99
CA VAL A 348 1.60 -13.98 -18.13
C VAL A 348 3.11 -13.81 -18.17
N TYR A 349 3.56 -12.67 -18.64
CA TYR A 349 4.98 -12.37 -18.80
C TYR A 349 5.35 -11.22 -17.88
N VAL A 350 6.39 -11.42 -17.09
CA VAL A 350 7.00 -10.37 -16.24
C VAL A 350 8.41 -10.14 -16.76
N VAL A 351 8.76 -8.88 -16.98
CA VAL A 351 10.13 -8.44 -17.24
C VAL A 351 10.56 -7.60 -16.06
N ASP A 352 11.58 -8.05 -15.32
CA ASP A 352 12.02 -7.43 -14.07
C ASP A 352 13.42 -6.84 -14.22
N SER A 353 13.55 -5.52 -14.08
CA SER A 353 14.85 -4.84 -14.07
C SER A 353 15.72 -5.24 -12.88
N CYS A 354 15.15 -5.82 -11.82
CA CYS A 354 15.78 -6.11 -10.53
C CYS A 354 16.22 -4.87 -9.74
N PHE A 355 15.74 -3.67 -10.13
CA PHE A 355 16.01 -2.40 -9.46
C PHE A 355 14.70 -1.72 -9.01
N ALA A 356 14.82 -0.84 -8.02
CA ALA A 356 13.76 0.07 -7.59
C ALA A 356 14.35 1.36 -7.04
N LYS A 357 13.63 2.49 -7.13
CA LYS A 357 13.95 3.69 -6.39
C LYS A 357 13.56 3.50 -4.92
N GLN A 358 14.52 3.71 -4.04
CA GLN A 358 14.34 3.62 -2.60
C GLN A 358 14.71 4.95 -1.95
N GLN A 359 13.90 5.36 -0.98
CA GLN A 359 14.19 6.53 -0.16
C GLN A 359 15.33 6.19 0.79
N ALA A 360 16.30 7.08 0.86
CA ALA A 360 17.45 7.00 1.76
C ALA A 360 17.62 8.35 2.46
N TYR A 361 17.76 8.33 3.77
CA TYR A 361 18.00 9.48 4.61
C TYR A 361 19.40 9.44 5.19
N ASN A 362 20.13 10.54 5.06
CA ASN A 362 21.43 10.70 5.68
C ASN A 362 21.30 11.59 6.93
N PRO A 363 21.39 11.03 8.15
CA PRO A 363 21.22 11.81 9.39
C PRO A 363 22.29 12.88 9.61
N LEU A 364 23.49 12.73 9.03
CA LEU A 364 24.58 13.72 9.16
C LEU A 364 24.27 14.98 8.37
N THR A 365 23.74 14.84 7.15
CA THR A 365 23.43 15.98 6.27
C THR A 365 22.00 16.46 6.41
N GLY A 366 21.10 15.63 6.97
CA GLY A 366 19.65 15.88 7.04
C GLY A 366 18.95 15.82 5.69
N LEU A 367 19.58 15.24 4.67
CA LEU A 367 19.04 15.16 3.32
C LEU A 367 18.39 13.81 3.05
N GLU A 368 17.22 13.86 2.45
CA GLU A 368 16.57 12.70 1.84
C GLU A 368 16.88 12.64 0.34
N SER A 369 17.10 11.46 -0.15
CA SER A 369 17.34 11.19 -1.57
C SER A 369 16.60 9.94 -2.02
N LEU A 370 16.21 9.89 -3.30
CA LEU A 370 15.68 8.70 -3.95
C LEU A 370 16.81 8.08 -4.76
N LEU A 371 17.30 6.93 -4.30
CA LEU A 371 18.40 6.22 -4.94
C LEU A 371 17.88 4.97 -5.65
N VAL A 372 18.38 4.71 -6.85
CA VAL A 372 18.17 3.43 -7.53
C VAL A 372 19.03 2.38 -6.84
N ALA A 373 18.40 1.34 -6.32
CA ALA A 373 19.04 0.26 -5.61
C ALA A 373 18.49 -1.10 -6.07
N PRO A 374 19.29 -2.18 -5.97
CA PRO A 374 18.79 -3.53 -6.19
C PRO A 374 17.66 -3.87 -5.24
N ILE A 375 16.70 -4.65 -5.73
CA ILE A 375 15.59 -5.15 -4.90
C ILE A 375 16.02 -6.33 -4.04
N SER A 376 15.17 -6.76 -3.10
CA SER A 376 15.38 -8.00 -2.35
C SER A 376 14.87 -9.22 -3.12
N LYS A 377 15.33 -10.43 -2.73
CA LYS A 377 14.80 -11.70 -3.26
C LYS A 377 13.30 -11.84 -3.02
N ALA A 378 12.81 -11.38 -1.87
CA ALA A 378 11.38 -11.39 -1.55
C ALA A 378 10.59 -10.51 -2.52
N SER A 379 11.06 -9.29 -2.83
CA SER A 379 10.47 -8.39 -3.81
C SER A 379 10.48 -9.01 -5.21
N ALA A 380 11.62 -9.58 -5.63
CA ALA A 380 11.75 -10.27 -6.91
C ALA A 380 10.79 -11.48 -7.04
N ALA A 381 10.57 -12.22 -5.96
CA ALA A 381 9.60 -13.32 -5.94
C ALA A 381 8.16 -12.80 -6.07
N GLN A 382 7.81 -11.69 -5.43
CA GLN A 382 6.50 -11.06 -5.56
C GLN A 382 6.25 -10.54 -6.97
N ARG A 383 7.25 -9.91 -7.60
CA ARG A 383 7.19 -9.46 -9.01
C ARG A 383 6.96 -10.64 -9.95
N ALA A 384 7.73 -11.71 -9.81
CA ALA A 384 7.56 -12.93 -10.58
C ALA A 384 6.17 -13.55 -10.40
N GLY A 385 5.65 -13.58 -9.17
CA GLY A 385 4.32 -14.08 -8.83
C GLY A 385 3.17 -13.36 -9.53
N ARG A 386 3.41 -12.19 -10.14
CA ARG A 386 2.40 -11.50 -10.97
C ARG A 386 2.04 -12.29 -12.23
N ALA A 387 2.99 -13.04 -12.80
CA ALA A 387 2.78 -13.87 -13.98
C ALA A 387 1.97 -15.15 -13.69
N GLY A 388 2.05 -15.70 -12.47
CA GLY A 388 1.45 -17.00 -12.11
C GLY A 388 0.03 -16.98 -11.59
N ARG A 389 -0.75 -15.90 -11.77
CA ARG A 389 -2.09 -15.76 -11.16
C ARG A 389 -3.20 -16.53 -11.86
N VAL A 390 -3.22 -16.53 -13.17
CA VAL A 390 -4.30 -17.09 -13.98
C VAL A 390 -3.89 -18.41 -14.62
N ARG A 391 -2.63 -18.51 -15.02
CA ARG A 391 -2.02 -19.67 -15.70
C ARG A 391 -0.51 -19.68 -15.45
N PRO A 392 0.20 -20.77 -15.82
CA PRO A 392 1.66 -20.78 -15.79
C PRO A 392 2.23 -19.59 -16.56
N GLY A 393 3.22 -18.93 -15.96
CA GLY A 393 3.79 -17.71 -16.48
C GLY A 393 5.32 -17.75 -16.59
N PHE A 394 5.87 -16.65 -17.07
CA PHE A 394 7.30 -16.49 -17.30
C PHE A 394 7.79 -15.18 -16.66
N CYS A 395 8.96 -15.23 -16.04
CA CYS A 395 9.63 -14.07 -15.50
C CYS A 395 11.04 -13.95 -16.07
N PHE A 396 11.30 -12.86 -16.77
CA PHE A 396 12.60 -12.53 -17.36
C PHE A 396 13.28 -11.49 -16.49
N ARG A 397 14.34 -11.91 -15.79
CA ARG A 397 15.15 -11.03 -14.94
C ARG A 397 16.30 -10.45 -15.74
N LEU A 398 16.41 -9.12 -15.73
CA LEU A 398 17.47 -8.40 -16.44
C LEU A 398 18.76 -8.30 -15.59
N CYS A 399 19.02 -9.31 -14.80
CA CYS A 399 20.26 -9.50 -14.04
C CYS A 399 20.75 -10.94 -14.23
N THR A 400 22.03 -11.17 -13.96
CA THR A 400 22.59 -12.53 -13.99
C THR A 400 22.10 -13.34 -12.79
N GLU A 401 22.12 -14.66 -12.89
CA GLU A 401 21.77 -15.53 -11.77
C GLU A 401 22.70 -15.31 -10.57
N GLN A 402 23.97 -15.03 -10.83
CA GLN A 402 24.97 -14.71 -9.78
C GLN A 402 24.61 -13.42 -9.06
N ASP A 403 24.26 -12.34 -9.77
CA ASP A 403 23.81 -11.10 -9.18
C ASP A 403 22.54 -11.28 -8.36
N PHE A 404 21.58 -12.07 -8.86
CA PHE A 404 20.36 -12.40 -8.14
C PHE A 404 20.65 -13.12 -6.82
N GLN A 405 21.56 -14.07 -6.80
CA GLN A 405 21.93 -14.80 -5.58
C GLN A 405 22.61 -13.90 -4.55
N ALA A 406 23.27 -12.85 -4.97
CA ALA A 406 23.89 -11.84 -4.10
C ALA A 406 22.89 -10.84 -3.50
N LEU A 407 21.63 -10.81 -3.99
CA LEU A 407 20.60 -9.91 -3.45
C LEU A 407 20.26 -10.24 -1.99
N PRO A 408 19.93 -9.21 -1.18
CA PRO A 408 19.44 -9.43 0.19
C PRO A 408 18.11 -10.20 0.19
N ASP A 409 17.88 -11.03 1.19
CA ASP A 409 16.66 -11.84 1.27
C ASP A 409 15.41 -10.99 1.49
N SER A 410 15.48 -9.90 2.26
CA SER A 410 14.38 -8.98 2.55
C SER A 410 14.80 -7.52 2.45
N SER A 411 13.87 -6.65 2.11
CA SER A 411 14.09 -5.21 2.05
C SER A 411 14.26 -4.61 3.46
N VAL A 412 15.10 -3.59 3.57
CA VAL A 412 15.23 -2.81 4.81
C VAL A 412 13.92 -2.07 5.06
N PRO A 413 13.32 -2.16 6.28
CA PRO A 413 12.12 -1.42 6.63
C PRO A 413 12.27 0.09 6.38
N GLU A 414 11.18 0.73 5.95
CA GLU A 414 11.20 2.16 5.64
C GLU A 414 11.61 3.00 6.84
N MET A 415 11.22 2.59 8.05
CA MET A 415 11.59 3.24 9.31
C MET A 415 13.09 3.37 9.54
N GLN A 416 13.89 2.48 8.97
CA GLN A 416 15.35 2.49 9.12
C GLN A 416 16.09 3.32 8.07
N ARG A 417 15.36 3.90 7.08
CA ARG A 417 15.94 4.59 5.94
C ARG A 417 15.29 5.93 5.59
N CYS A 418 14.29 6.37 6.38
CA CYS A 418 13.55 7.62 6.15
C CYS A 418 13.78 8.63 7.27
N GLU A 419 13.45 9.89 7.00
CA GLU A 419 13.37 10.95 7.98
C GLU A 419 12.18 10.69 8.94
N LEU A 420 12.36 10.93 10.24
CA LEU A 420 11.40 10.55 11.28
C LEU A 420 10.75 11.73 12.02
N ALA A 421 11.10 12.98 11.74
CA ALA A 421 10.59 14.12 12.53
C ALA A 421 9.06 14.20 12.49
N SER A 422 8.44 13.99 11.32
CA SER A 422 6.98 13.99 11.19
C SER A 422 6.32 12.88 12.00
N THR A 423 6.89 11.69 12.00
CA THR A 423 6.40 10.54 12.76
C THR A 423 6.58 10.73 14.27
N VAL A 424 7.74 11.23 14.67
CA VAL A 424 8.03 11.58 16.07
C VAL A 424 7.02 12.60 16.58
N LEU A 425 6.74 13.64 15.80
CA LEU A 425 5.76 14.66 16.16
C LEU A 425 4.34 14.07 16.30
N GLN A 426 3.93 13.19 15.38
CA GLN A 426 2.63 12.50 15.46
C GLN A 426 2.53 11.64 16.73
N LEU A 427 3.54 10.85 17.04
CA LEU A 427 3.57 10.02 18.25
C LEU A 427 3.51 10.87 19.53
N LYS A 428 4.26 11.97 19.57
CA LYS A 428 4.22 12.95 20.66
C LYS A 428 2.83 13.54 20.84
N ALA A 429 2.17 13.88 19.74
CA ALA A 429 0.81 14.40 19.73
C ALA A 429 -0.23 13.40 20.28
N MET A 430 -0.01 12.10 20.06
CA MET A 430 -0.83 11.02 20.63
C MET A 430 -0.48 10.73 22.11
N GLY A 431 0.33 11.57 22.77
CA GLY A 431 0.69 11.41 24.18
C GLY A 431 1.77 10.36 24.44
N ILE A 432 2.60 10.05 23.44
CA ILE A 432 3.75 9.17 23.63
C ILE A 432 4.99 10.02 23.94
N ASP A 433 5.21 10.30 25.22
CA ASP A 433 6.31 11.16 25.67
C ASP A 433 7.69 10.53 25.41
N ASN A 434 7.85 9.24 25.68
CA ASN A 434 9.13 8.58 25.51
C ASN A 434 9.13 7.67 24.28
N ILE A 435 9.58 8.23 23.15
CA ILE A 435 9.64 7.55 21.86
C ILE A 435 10.71 6.44 21.83
N MET A 436 11.77 6.59 22.61
CA MET A 436 12.81 5.56 22.73
C MET A 436 12.31 4.28 23.43
N LYS A 437 11.27 4.41 24.28
CA LYS A 437 10.60 3.27 24.93
C LYS A 437 9.37 2.78 24.18
N PHE A 438 9.03 3.42 23.05
CA PHE A 438 7.95 2.92 22.20
C PHE A 438 8.32 1.55 21.63
N GLU A 439 7.35 0.66 21.61
CA GLU A 439 7.56 -0.71 21.11
C GLU A 439 7.55 -0.71 19.58
N TRP A 440 8.74 -0.66 19.01
CA TRP A 440 8.95 -0.73 17.56
C TRP A 440 9.05 -2.18 17.11
N LEU A 441 8.43 -2.53 16.00
CA LEU A 441 8.62 -3.84 15.35
C LEU A 441 10.09 -3.99 14.86
N ALA A 442 10.64 -2.91 14.31
CA ALA A 442 12.07 -2.76 14.02
C ALA A 442 12.48 -1.36 14.47
N PRO A 443 13.32 -1.23 15.52
CA PRO A 443 13.69 0.09 16.01
C PRO A 443 14.45 0.89 14.95
N PRO A 444 14.16 2.20 14.83
CA PRO A 444 14.94 3.07 13.96
C PRO A 444 16.36 3.26 14.49
N PRO A 445 17.32 3.68 13.64
CA PRO A 445 18.65 4.03 14.09
C PRO A 445 18.62 5.17 15.12
N ALA A 446 19.41 5.06 16.18
CA ALA A 446 19.43 6.05 17.25
C ALA A 446 19.80 7.46 16.73
N GLU A 447 20.74 7.55 15.80
CA GLU A 447 21.18 8.80 15.18
C GLU A 447 20.04 9.51 14.44
N THR A 448 19.24 8.77 13.66
CA THR A 448 18.07 9.31 12.95
C THR A 448 17.01 9.83 13.95
N MET A 449 16.82 9.11 15.05
CA MET A 449 15.88 9.52 16.10
C MET A 449 16.33 10.78 16.84
N VAL A 450 17.61 10.86 17.21
CA VAL A 450 18.19 12.05 17.84
C VAL A 450 18.07 13.24 16.90
N ARG A 451 18.43 13.08 15.62
CA ARG A 451 18.32 14.15 14.64
C ARG A 451 16.90 14.64 14.44
N ALA A 452 15.90 13.75 14.46
CA ALA A 452 14.48 14.11 14.39
C ALA A 452 14.05 14.95 15.62
N LEU A 453 14.50 14.57 16.82
CA LEU A 453 14.19 15.32 18.05
C LEU A 453 14.86 16.70 18.05
N GLU A 454 16.13 16.79 17.65
CA GLU A 454 16.87 18.06 17.51
C GLU A 454 16.18 19.01 16.52
N LEU A 455 15.75 18.49 15.37
CA LEU A 455 15.05 19.27 14.37
C LEU A 455 13.72 19.81 14.92
N LEU A 456 12.92 18.97 15.60
CA LEU A 456 11.66 19.37 16.18
C LEU A 456 11.84 20.39 17.32
N HIS A 457 12.89 20.26 18.13
CA HIS A 457 13.26 21.24 19.14
C HIS A 457 13.68 22.56 18.51
N ALA A 458 14.55 22.55 17.50
CA ALA A 458 14.98 23.74 16.77
C ALA A 458 13.82 24.47 16.09
N LEU A 459 12.80 23.75 15.64
CA LEU A 459 11.56 24.32 15.09
C LEU A 459 10.59 24.84 16.17
N GLY A 460 10.90 24.64 17.46
CA GLY A 460 10.03 25.02 18.58
C GLY A 460 8.77 24.15 18.71
N ALA A 461 8.77 22.96 18.10
CA ALA A 461 7.67 22.00 18.25
C ALA A 461 7.77 21.18 19.54
N LEU A 462 8.98 21.02 20.07
CA LEU A 462 9.26 20.38 21.35
C LEU A 462 9.93 21.38 22.30
N GLY A 463 9.59 21.30 23.60
CA GLY A 463 10.29 22.01 24.67
C GLY A 463 11.58 21.31 25.09
N ASP A 464 12.31 21.93 26.03
CA ASP A 464 13.56 21.40 26.58
C ASP A 464 13.39 20.01 27.24
N ASP A 465 12.19 19.72 27.74
CA ASP A 465 11.80 18.43 28.29
C ASP A 465 11.38 17.41 27.22
N ALA A 466 11.59 17.74 25.95
CA ALA A 466 11.18 16.98 24.79
C ALA A 466 9.67 16.67 24.73
N ARG A 467 8.82 17.45 25.42
CA ARG A 467 7.36 17.37 25.31
C ARG A 467 6.83 18.28 24.22
N CYS A 468 5.70 17.93 23.63
CA CYS A 468 5.04 18.75 22.62
C CYS A 468 4.54 20.05 23.23
N GLN A 469 4.90 21.19 22.64
CA GLN A 469 4.38 22.49 23.06
C GLN A 469 2.99 22.69 22.45
N SER A 470 1.96 22.62 23.29
CA SER A 470 0.54 22.53 22.88
C SER A 470 0.02 23.67 22.00
N CYS A 471 0.69 24.85 22.00
CA CYS A 471 0.27 26.01 21.21
C CYS A 471 0.97 26.16 19.85
N LEU A 472 2.02 25.39 19.54
CA LEU A 472 2.84 25.54 18.32
C LEU A 472 2.68 24.38 17.33
N TRP A 473 1.81 23.48 17.62
CA TRP A 473 1.60 22.25 16.86
C TRP A 473 1.23 22.49 15.39
N ILE A 474 0.24 23.35 15.16
CA ILE A 474 -0.23 23.67 13.81
C ILE A 474 0.82 24.44 12.98
N PRO A 475 1.51 25.48 13.53
CA PRO A 475 2.58 26.15 12.82
C PRO A 475 3.81 25.29 12.53
N ALA A 476 4.17 24.36 13.44
CA ALA A 476 5.31 23.46 13.22
C ALA A 476 5.03 22.39 12.14
N LEU A 477 3.84 21.83 12.13
CA LEU A 477 3.37 20.97 11.03
C LEU A 477 3.30 21.75 9.72
N LEU A 478 2.79 22.98 9.71
CA LEU A 478 2.78 23.83 8.54
C LEU A 478 4.19 24.13 8.04
N LYS A 479 5.18 24.36 8.91
CA LYS A 479 6.59 24.59 8.52
C LYS A 479 7.25 23.34 7.95
N LEU A 480 6.92 22.15 8.45
CA LEU A 480 7.42 20.88 7.92
C LEU A 480 6.79 20.52 6.56
N PHE A 481 5.53 20.93 6.32
CA PHE A 481 4.81 20.62 5.09
C PHE A 481 4.81 21.74 4.04
N LEU A 482 5.18 22.98 4.41
CA LEU A 482 5.25 24.11 3.48
C LEU A 482 6.20 23.90 2.28
N PRO A 483 7.34 23.24 2.39
CA PRO A 483 8.18 22.95 1.23
C PRO A 483 7.54 21.96 0.24
N LEU A 484 6.57 21.15 0.71
CA LEU A 484 5.84 20.18 -0.10
C LEU A 484 4.58 20.76 -0.77
N LEU A 485 4.16 21.95 -0.36
CA LEU A 485 2.93 22.63 -0.81
C LEU A 485 3.25 23.86 -1.67
N GLY A 486 4.20 23.80 -2.60
CA GLY A 486 4.54 24.89 -3.49
C GLY A 486 3.41 25.93 -3.66
N SER A 487 3.67 27.18 -3.31
CA SER A 487 2.92 28.45 -3.58
C SER A 487 1.38 28.36 -3.73
N TRP A 488 0.64 27.76 -2.84
CA TRP A 488 -0.83 27.80 -2.84
C TRP A 488 -1.38 28.78 -1.78
N PRO A 489 -2.32 29.68 -2.12
CA PRO A 489 -2.85 30.69 -1.19
C PRO A 489 -3.83 30.14 -0.15
N VAL A 490 -3.87 28.83 0.08
CA VAL A 490 -4.83 28.15 0.97
C VAL A 490 -4.42 28.20 2.45
N ALA A 491 -3.17 28.53 2.77
CA ALA A 491 -2.66 28.53 4.15
C ALA A 491 -3.37 29.51 5.09
N ARG A 492 -4.03 30.55 4.59
CA ARG A 492 -4.78 31.53 5.42
C ARG A 492 -6.21 31.11 5.79
N ARG A 493 -6.79 30.12 5.12
CA ARG A 493 -8.17 29.68 5.43
C ARG A 493 -8.26 28.59 6.51
N TRP A 494 -7.18 27.87 6.77
CA TRP A 494 -7.17 26.77 7.74
C TRP A 494 -7.04 27.21 9.21
N SER A 495 -6.48 28.40 9.46
CA SER A 495 -6.39 28.95 10.80
C SER A 495 -7.75 29.43 11.38
N LEU A 496 -8.80 29.50 10.54
CA LEU A 496 -10.13 29.97 10.93
C LEU A 496 -11.19 28.87 11.07
N LEU A 497 -10.88 27.61 10.72
CA LEU A 497 -11.86 26.53 10.65
C LEU A 497 -11.71 25.43 11.72
N TRP A 498 -10.71 25.52 12.60
CA TRP A 498 -10.56 24.50 13.65
C TRP A 498 -10.64 25.14 15.04
N PRO A 499 -11.77 25.04 15.74
CA PRO A 499 -11.80 25.33 17.16
C PRO A 499 -10.99 24.24 17.89
N CYS A 500 -9.96 24.67 18.60
CA CYS A 500 -9.08 23.80 19.38
C CYS A 500 -9.86 23.17 20.56
N SER A 501 -10.46 22.00 20.35
CA SER A 501 -11.09 21.20 21.40
C SER A 501 -10.08 20.64 22.42
N ALA A 502 -8.77 20.76 22.15
CA ALA A 502 -7.70 20.39 23.10
C ALA A 502 -7.44 21.43 24.19
N CYS A 503 -7.93 22.68 24.07
CA CYS A 503 -7.75 23.72 25.11
C CYS A 503 -8.59 23.50 26.37
N THR A 504 -9.64 22.69 26.34
CA THR A 504 -10.48 22.40 27.49
C THR A 504 -9.83 21.47 28.52
N ALA A 505 -8.78 20.74 28.12
CA ALA A 505 -8.07 19.82 29.01
C ALA A 505 -6.96 20.50 29.85
N CYS A 506 -6.56 21.74 29.53
CA CYS A 506 -5.45 22.44 30.21
C CYS A 506 -5.87 23.52 31.20
N GLY A 507 -7.16 23.70 31.47
CA GLY A 507 -7.61 24.59 32.56
C GLY A 507 -7.28 26.08 32.39
N GLN A 508 -6.99 26.57 31.17
CA GLN A 508 -6.82 28.01 30.92
C GLN A 508 -8.07 28.58 30.25
N GLU A 509 -8.70 29.51 30.93
CA GLU A 509 -9.83 30.28 30.41
C GLU A 509 -9.41 31.07 29.15
N PRO A 510 -10.25 31.16 28.12
CA PRO A 510 -9.95 31.93 26.91
C PRO A 510 -9.96 33.42 27.28
N MET A 511 -8.85 34.12 27.01
CA MET A 511 -8.79 35.58 27.13
C MET A 511 -9.87 36.21 26.24
N GLY A 512 -10.64 37.12 26.91
CA GLY A 512 -11.87 37.69 26.45
C GLY A 512 -11.87 38.22 25.01
N SER A 513 -12.91 37.89 24.33
CA SER A 513 -13.33 38.48 23.06
C SER A 513 -13.69 39.94 23.23
N ALA A 514 -12.77 40.86 22.94
CA ALA A 514 -13.10 42.25 22.72
C ALA A 514 -13.95 42.38 21.45
N LYS A 515 -15.23 42.66 21.60
CA LYS A 515 -16.12 43.05 20.51
C LYS A 515 -15.65 44.38 19.92
N PRO A 516 -15.43 44.54 18.63
CA PRO A 516 -15.31 45.84 18.03
C PRO A 516 -16.71 46.46 17.90
N THR A 517 -16.96 47.54 18.68
CA THR A 517 -18.10 48.43 18.52
C THR A 517 -17.92 49.22 17.20
N MET A 518 -18.70 48.89 16.19
CA MET A 518 -18.88 49.75 15.01
C MET A 518 -19.82 50.87 15.37
N LYS A 519 -19.31 52.12 15.31
CA LYS A 519 -20.13 53.31 15.20
C LYS A 519 -20.48 53.52 13.72
N PRO A 520 -21.72 53.90 13.38
CA PRO A 520 -22.09 54.26 12.03
C PRO A 520 -21.63 55.69 11.73
N ASN A 521 -20.93 55.93 10.62
CA ASN A 521 -20.75 57.25 10.10
C ASN A 521 -21.31 57.33 8.68
N SER A 522 -22.22 58.25 8.56
CA SER A 522 -22.99 58.64 7.41
C SER A 522 -22.12 59.36 6.36
N GLY A 523 -22.42 59.14 5.10
CA GLY A 523 -22.41 60.21 4.12
C GLY A 523 -21.33 60.22 3.09
N LEU A 524 -21.79 60.27 1.88
CA LEU A 524 -21.38 60.97 0.65
C LEU A 524 -20.92 60.09 -0.53
N LEU A 525 -21.87 60.02 -1.45
CA LEU A 525 -21.85 60.51 -2.86
C LEU A 525 -20.83 59.91 -3.84
N LEU A 526 -21.42 59.19 -4.81
CA LEU A 526 -21.26 59.24 -6.27
C LEU A 526 -20.07 60.03 -6.81
N GLU A 527 -19.28 59.41 -7.66
CA GLU A 527 -19.13 59.89 -9.06
C GLU A 527 -18.56 58.80 -10.00
N LYS A 528 -19.08 58.88 -11.19
CA LYS A 528 -18.80 58.07 -12.39
C LYS A 528 -17.44 58.45 -13.01
N ALA A 529 -16.96 57.53 -13.77
CA ALA A 529 -16.39 57.63 -15.13
C ALA A 529 -15.02 56.98 -15.24
N THR A 530 -14.84 56.19 -16.10
CA THR A 530 -14.59 55.71 -17.43
C THR A 530 -13.83 54.41 -17.40
#